data_aa1c348c1c190f628ee85d994e0071ec
#
_entry.id   aa1c348c1c190f628ee85d994e0071ec
#
_cell.length_a   1.000
_cell.length_b   1.000
_cell.length_c   1.000
_cell.angle_alpha   90.00
_cell.angle_beta   90.00
_cell.angle_gamma   90.00
#
_symmetry.space_group_name_H-M   'P 1'
#
loop_
_entity.id
_entity.type
_entity.pdbx_description
1 polymer ?
#
loop_
_entity_poly.entity_id
_entity_poly.type
_entity_poly.pdbx_seq_one_letter_code
_entity_poly.pdbx_strand_id
1 'polypeptide(L)'
;MYRGEMLGYSILKESDLDQVHEATLEILDKTGIKVLSKRARDIYAEAGCTVDELSKTVKIPPCIVGDAVDSAPERVLLAARDRNNDIVLEGEKVYFKNFATGIKVIDPHSGNCRDSTKEDLGNIARFCDAVEEVDFFTLAVSAGDIPLEVRELHEAEVVLSNTSKHFSHDTHSISSIRRFLEMASAIAGGREKLRERPVVSLGTCPVSPLELHEECTDLIIEAAQAGVPVNILSMGLAGATTPVTMAGTLVVTNAEVLGGIILAQLVSRETPVIYGTSNTIMDLKHTTAPVGAPEHAMFSAAVGQLGQYYGIPTNVGGT
;
A
#
# COMPACT_ATOMS: atom_id res chain seq x y z
N MET A 1 -5.53 0.94 -28.13
CA MET A 1 -5.10 -0.06 -27.12
C MET A 1 -3.83 -0.73 -27.64
N TYR A 2 -2.66 -0.19 -27.29
CA TYR A 2 -1.36 -0.78 -27.63
C TYR A 2 -1.09 -1.90 -26.61
N ARG A 3 -1.43 -3.14 -26.94
CA ARG A 3 -0.85 -4.33 -26.32
C ARG A 3 0.43 -4.66 -27.09
N GLY A 4 1.50 -3.88 -26.86
CA GLY A 4 2.84 -4.30 -27.23
C GLY A 4 3.25 -5.44 -26.34
N GLU A 5 3.91 -6.45 -26.92
CA GLU A 5 4.71 -7.41 -26.14
C GLU A 5 5.62 -6.56 -25.25
N MET A 6 5.40 -6.63 -23.91
CA MET A 6 6.27 -5.92 -22.99
C MET A 6 7.66 -6.49 -23.19
N LEU A 7 8.61 -5.64 -23.57
CA LEU A 7 10.03 -5.95 -23.48
C LEU A 7 10.31 -6.24 -22.01
N GLY A 8 10.42 -7.51 -21.66
CA GLY A 8 10.64 -7.95 -20.29
C GLY A 8 11.99 -7.41 -19.79
N TYR A 9 11.97 -6.21 -19.19
CA TYR A 9 13.16 -5.65 -18.56
C TYR A 9 13.27 -6.23 -17.15
N SER A 10 14.22 -7.15 -16.96
CA SER A 10 14.55 -7.73 -15.68
C SER A 10 15.84 -7.11 -15.16
N ILE A 11 15.82 -6.53 -13.97
CA ILE A 11 17.03 -5.97 -13.32
C ILE A 11 17.64 -6.93 -12.30
N LEU A 12 16.86 -7.89 -11.80
CA LEU A 12 17.30 -8.95 -10.89
C LEU A 12 17.23 -10.29 -11.61
N LYS A 13 18.24 -11.15 -11.38
CA LYS A 13 18.19 -12.55 -11.77
C LYS A 13 17.42 -13.35 -10.71
N GLU A 14 17.02 -14.56 -11.03
CA GLU A 14 16.36 -15.47 -10.09
C GLU A 14 17.20 -15.68 -8.83
N SER A 15 18.52 -15.90 -8.99
CA SER A 15 19.45 -16.01 -7.87
C SER A 15 19.55 -14.75 -6.99
N ASP A 16 19.28 -13.57 -7.53
CA ASP A 16 19.30 -12.33 -6.76
C ASP A 16 18.01 -12.20 -5.94
N LEU A 17 16.87 -12.64 -6.51
CA LEU A 17 15.57 -12.72 -5.81
C LEU A 17 15.65 -13.70 -4.65
N ASP A 18 16.23 -14.89 -4.85
CA ASP A 18 16.48 -15.87 -3.79
C ASP A 18 17.32 -15.27 -2.66
N GLN A 19 18.42 -14.58 -2.98
CA GLN A 19 19.27 -13.94 -1.98
C GLN A 19 18.54 -12.85 -1.19
N VAL A 20 17.71 -12.02 -1.86
CA VAL A 20 16.88 -11.02 -1.17
C VAL A 20 15.88 -11.71 -0.26
N HIS A 21 15.23 -12.78 -0.71
CA HIS A 21 14.29 -13.55 0.08
C HIS A 21 14.95 -14.18 1.31
N GLU A 22 16.06 -14.90 1.13
CA GLU A 22 16.79 -15.53 2.24
C GLU A 22 17.27 -14.52 3.29
N ALA A 23 17.83 -13.38 2.85
CA ALA A 23 18.26 -12.30 3.73
C ALA A 23 17.06 -11.68 4.47
N THR A 24 15.91 -11.58 3.82
CA THR A 24 14.65 -11.11 4.45
C THR A 24 14.18 -12.07 5.52
N LEU A 25 14.20 -13.38 5.25
CA LEU A 25 13.88 -14.41 6.26
C LEU A 25 14.81 -14.34 7.46
N GLU A 26 16.10 -14.11 7.22
CA GLU A 26 17.09 -13.95 8.30
C GLU A 26 16.78 -12.71 9.17
N ILE A 27 16.42 -11.57 8.55
CA ILE A 27 16.01 -10.37 9.30
C ILE A 27 14.76 -10.65 10.11
N LEU A 28 13.73 -11.23 9.53
CA LEU A 28 12.47 -11.50 10.21
C LEU A 28 12.64 -12.49 11.38
N ASP A 29 13.47 -13.51 11.22
CA ASP A 29 13.71 -14.54 12.25
C ASP A 29 14.67 -14.09 13.35
N LYS A 30 15.80 -13.45 13.00
CA LYS A 30 16.88 -13.13 13.96
C LYS A 30 16.75 -11.73 14.54
N THR A 31 16.51 -10.71 13.72
CA THR A 31 16.36 -9.32 14.15
C THR A 31 14.93 -9.05 14.56
N GLY A 32 13.98 -9.43 13.73
CA GLY A 32 12.55 -9.16 13.88
C GLY A 32 12.16 -7.77 13.39
N ILE A 33 10.87 -7.48 13.50
CA ILE A 33 10.27 -6.19 13.22
C ILE A 33 9.69 -5.60 14.50
N LYS A 34 9.75 -4.29 14.66
CA LYS A 34 9.14 -3.59 15.77
C LYS A 34 7.65 -3.37 15.49
N VAL A 35 6.79 -3.84 16.38
CA VAL A 35 5.33 -3.77 16.24
C VAL A 35 4.76 -3.01 17.43
N LEU A 36 4.29 -1.77 17.23
CA LEU A 36 3.90 -0.89 18.34
C LEU A 36 2.54 -1.29 18.94
N SER A 37 1.60 -1.79 18.13
CA SER A 37 0.28 -2.23 18.57
C SER A 37 0.37 -3.52 19.39
N LYS A 38 -0.18 -3.50 20.62
CA LYS A 38 -0.29 -4.72 21.43
C LYS A 38 -1.22 -5.74 20.78
N ARG A 39 -2.34 -5.27 20.17
CA ARG A 39 -3.30 -6.12 19.44
C ARG A 39 -2.62 -6.91 18.32
N ALA A 40 -1.75 -6.25 17.55
CA ALA A 40 -0.99 -6.92 16.49
C ALA A 40 0.04 -7.92 17.06
N ARG A 41 0.77 -7.54 18.14
CA ARG A 41 1.72 -8.47 18.78
C ARG A 41 1.04 -9.72 19.33
N ASP A 42 -0.16 -9.59 19.90
CA ASP A 42 -0.93 -10.74 20.39
C ASP A 42 -1.28 -11.70 19.23
N ILE A 43 -1.67 -11.17 18.06
CA ILE A 43 -1.95 -11.97 16.86
C ILE A 43 -0.69 -12.73 16.39
N TYR A 44 0.46 -12.06 16.32
CA TYR A 44 1.71 -12.74 15.96
C TYR A 44 2.11 -13.80 16.99
N ALA A 45 1.94 -13.52 18.29
CA ALA A 45 2.25 -14.47 19.35
C ALA A 45 1.36 -15.73 19.27
N GLU A 46 0.06 -15.57 19.04
CA GLU A 46 -0.90 -16.68 18.87
C GLU A 46 -0.55 -17.57 17.65
N ALA A 47 0.06 -16.96 16.61
CA ALA A 47 0.54 -17.69 15.44
C ALA A 47 1.89 -18.39 15.64
N GLY A 48 2.54 -18.23 16.79
CA GLY A 48 3.83 -18.87 17.12
C GLY A 48 5.07 -18.01 16.85
N CYS A 49 4.91 -16.71 16.58
CA CYS A 49 6.02 -15.79 16.55
C CYS A 49 6.57 -15.51 17.94
N THR A 50 7.87 -15.22 18.04
CA THR A 50 8.49 -14.80 19.29
C THR A 50 8.32 -13.31 19.51
N VAL A 51 7.68 -12.90 20.62
CA VAL A 51 7.43 -11.50 20.94
C VAL A 51 8.24 -11.09 22.17
N ASP A 52 9.04 -10.04 22.03
CA ASP A 52 9.66 -9.33 23.16
C ASP A 52 8.83 -8.07 23.46
N GLU A 53 8.08 -8.12 24.56
CA GLU A 53 7.19 -7.01 24.97
C GLU A 53 7.96 -5.77 25.43
N LEU A 54 9.20 -5.88 25.89
CA LEU A 54 10.00 -4.73 26.32
C LEU A 54 10.46 -3.89 25.13
N SER A 55 11.01 -4.54 24.12
CA SER A 55 11.44 -3.87 22.88
C SER A 55 10.31 -3.73 21.87
N LYS A 56 9.16 -4.40 22.08
CA LYS A 56 8.04 -4.54 21.13
C LYS A 56 8.46 -5.18 19.81
N THR A 57 9.45 -6.06 19.85
CA THR A 57 9.99 -6.74 18.68
C THR A 57 9.31 -8.09 18.48
N VAL A 58 8.90 -8.35 17.26
CA VAL A 58 8.30 -9.62 16.81
C VAL A 58 9.29 -10.30 15.87
N LYS A 59 9.69 -11.51 16.21
CA LYS A 59 10.51 -12.39 15.36
C LYS A 59 9.61 -13.40 14.70
N ILE A 60 9.69 -13.48 13.39
CA ILE A 60 8.79 -14.26 12.55
C ILE A 60 9.56 -15.43 11.93
N PRO A 61 9.25 -16.68 12.30
CA PRO A 61 9.90 -17.85 11.72
C PRO A 61 9.64 -17.99 10.22
N PRO A 62 10.60 -18.54 9.43
CA PRO A 62 10.44 -18.72 7.99
C PRO A 62 9.18 -19.50 7.56
N CYS A 63 8.75 -20.49 8.35
CA CYS A 63 7.54 -21.24 8.04
C CYS A 63 6.27 -20.37 8.06
N ILE A 64 6.16 -19.40 8.98
CA ILE A 64 5.03 -18.46 9.04
C ILE A 64 5.07 -17.51 7.84
N VAL A 65 6.26 -17.09 7.41
CA VAL A 65 6.43 -16.27 6.19
C VAL A 65 5.92 -17.05 4.97
N GLY A 66 6.37 -18.30 4.80
CA GLY A 66 5.93 -19.18 3.70
C GLY A 66 4.42 -19.38 3.69
N ASP A 67 3.84 -19.78 4.83
CA ASP A 67 2.40 -20.00 4.96
C ASP A 67 1.58 -18.74 4.62
N ALA A 68 2.06 -17.56 4.99
CA ALA A 68 1.39 -16.30 4.69
C ALA A 68 1.48 -15.92 3.21
N VAL A 69 2.64 -16.12 2.59
CA VAL A 69 2.82 -15.88 1.14
C VAL A 69 1.95 -16.85 0.34
N ASP A 70 1.97 -18.15 0.68
CA ASP A 70 1.17 -19.18 0.00
C ASP A 70 -0.34 -18.97 0.15
N SER A 71 -0.78 -18.31 1.23
CA SER A 71 -2.20 -17.99 1.45
C SER A 71 -2.67 -16.70 0.80
N ALA A 72 -1.75 -15.81 0.41
CA ALA A 72 -2.10 -14.56 -0.23
C ALA A 72 -2.63 -14.81 -1.66
N PRO A 73 -3.77 -14.20 -2.05
CA PRO A 73 -4.33 -14.44 -3.37
C PRO A 73 -3.47 -13.80 -4.48
N GLU A 74 -3.17 -14.58 -5.53
CA GLU A 74 -2.47 -14.10 -6.73
C GLU A 74 -3.30 -13.10 -7.55
N ARG A 75 -4.61 -13.02 -7.30
CA ARG A 75 -5.56 -12.18 -8.00
C ARG A 75 -6.32 -11.31 -7.02
N VAL A 76 -6.29 -10.00 -7.23
CA VAL A 76 -6.99 -9.03 -6.39
C VAL A 76 -7.98 -8.25 -7.23
N LEU A 77 -9.27 -8.40 -6.92
CA LEU A 77 -10.33 -7.60 -7.50
C LEU A 77 -10.37 -6.21 -6.84
N LEU A 78 -10.20 -5.17 -7.63
CA LEU A 78 -10.53 -3.80 -7.27
C LEU A 78 -11.86 -3.47 -7.96
N ALA A 79 -12.96 -3.75 -7.26
CA ALA A 79 -14.29 -3.50 -7.80
C ALA A 79 -14.59 -2.01 -7.84
N ALA A 80 -15.32 -1.59 -8.83
CA ALA A 80 -15.77 -0.22 -9.00
C ALA A 80 -17.26 -0.09 -8.71
N ARG A 81 -17.76 1.13 -8.53
CA ARG A 81 -19.20 1.39 -8.42
C ARG A 81 -19.90 1.10 -9.75
N ASP A 82 -19.29 1.50 -10.87
CA ASP A 82 -19.68 1.01 -12.20
C ASP A 82 -18.85 -0.24 -12.52
N ARG A 83 -19.54 -1.36 -12.75
CA ARG A 83 -18.90 -2.65 -13.05
C ARG A 83 -18.03 -2.65 -14.31
N ASN A 84 -18.26 -1.72 -15.22
CA ASN A 84 -17.43 -1.56 -16.42
C ASN A 84 -16.01 -1.09 -16.09
N ASN A 85 -15.83 -0.51 -14.90
CA ASN A 85 -14.55 -0.02 -14.39
C ASN A 85 -13.90 -1.01 -13.39
N ASP A 86 -14.42 -2.25 -13.26
CA ASP A 86 -13.77 -3.28 -12.45
C ASP A 86 -12.41 -3.64 -13.03
N ILE A 87 -11.40 -3.71 -12.18
CA ILE A 87 -10.08 -4.19 -12.56
C ILE A 87 -9.66 -5.37 -11.69
N VAL A 88 -8.88 -6.27 -12.28
CA VAL A 88 -8.31 -7.41 -11.56
C VAL A 88 -6.80 -7.34 -11.70
N LEU A 89 -6.15 -7.10 -10.58
CA LEU A 89 -4.69 -7.16 -10.50
C LEU A 89 -4.29 -8.62 -10.59
N GLU A 90 -3.63 -9.01 -11.67
CA GLU A 90 -3.18 -10.38 -11.92
C GLU A 90 -2.11 -10.43 -13.02
N GLY A 91 -1.14 -11.33 -12.88
CA GLY A 91 -0.15 -11.62 -13.93
C GLY A 91 0.60 -10.38 -14.39
N GLU A 92 0.64 -10.18 -15.72
CA GLU A 92 1.37 -9.07 -16.36
C GLU A 92 0.49 -7.84 -16.66
N LYS A 93 -0.72 -7.77 -16.12
CA LYS A 93 -1.60 -6.62 -16.33
C LYS A 93 -1.09 -5.41 -15.57
N VAL A 94 -1.05 -4.27 -16.25
CA VAL A 94 -0.65 -2.99 -15.70
C VAL A 94 -1.83 -2.04 -15.68
N TYR A 95 -2.06 -1.41 -14.55
CA TYR A 95 -3.10 -0.41 -14.32
C TYR A 95 -2.49 0.86 -13.76
N PHE A 96 -3.09 1.99 -14.09
CA PHE A 96 -2.61 3.31 -13.68
C PHE A 96 -3.59 3.98 -12.72
N LYS A 97 -3.03 4.65 -11.72
CA LYS A 97 -3.75 5.52 -10.80
C LYS A 97 -3.11 6.91 -10.76
N ASN A 98 -3.83 7.88 -10.23
CA ASN A 98 -3.24 9.18 -9.92
C ASN A 98 -2.21 9.06 -8.78
N PHE A 99 -1.32 10.04 -8.67
CA PHE A 99 -0.38 10.16 -7.55
C PHE A 99 -1.09 10.64 -6.27
N ALA A 100 -0.56 10.33 -5.10
CA ALA A 100 -1.04 10.71 -3.78
C ALA A 100 0.12 11.12 -2.85
N THR A 101 -0.09 11.93 -1.84
CA THR A 101 -1.19 12.85 -1.54
C THR A 101 -0.58 14.26 -1.50
N GLY A 102 -1.12 15.17 -2.27
CA GLY A 102 -0.68 16.57 -2.27
C GLY A 102 -1.38 17.38 -1.17
N ILE A 103 -0.73 18.46 -0.73
CA ILE A 103 -1.31 19.43 0.22
C ILE A 103 -1.55 20.80 -0.43
N LYS A 104 -1.16 20.95 -1.69
CA LYS A 104 -1.30 22.15 -2.49
C LYS A 104 -1.75 21.82 -3.91
N VAL A 105 -2.37 22.77 -4.53
CA VAL A 105 -2.77 22.74 -5.94
C VAL A 105 -2.26 23.99 -6.66
N ILE A 106 -2.01 23.86 -7.96
CA ILE A 106 -1.86 25.00 -8.85
C ILE A 106 -3.27 25.30 -9.37
N ASP A 107 -3.81 26.45 -9.00
CA ASP A 107 -5.14 26.87 -9.44
C ASP A 107 -5.17 27.03 -10.97
N PRO A 108 -6.05 26.31 -11.69
CA PRO A 108 -6.02 26.28 -13.15
C PRO A 108 -6.40 27.61 -13.81
N HIS A 109 -7.06 28.51 -13.09
CA HIS A 109 -7.51 29.79 -13.62
C HIS A 109 -6.50 30.92 -13.36
N SER A 110 -5.94 30.97 -12.16
CA SER A 110 -4.99 32.03 -11.78
C SER A 110 -3.52 31.63 -11.96
N GLY A 111 -3.20 30.34 -12.05
CA GLY A 111 -1.84 29.80 -12.06
C GLY A 111 -1.13 29.87 -10.70
N ASN A 112 -1.79 30.32 -9.65
CA ASN A 112 -1.20 30.45 -8.32
C ASN A 112 -1.19 29.12 -7.57
N CYS A 113 -0.10 28.88 -6.85
CA CYS A 113 -0.02 27.76 -5.90
C CYS A 113 -0.76 28.14 -4.60
N ARG A 114 -1.72 27.31 -4.18
CA ARG A 114 -2.47 27.48 -2.94
C ARG A 114 -2.70 26.16 -2.23
N ASP A 115 -3.12 26.22 -0.99
CA ASP A 115 -3.53 25.03 -0.24
C ASP A 115 -4.75 24.37 -0.92
N SER A 116 -4.78 23.05 -0.90
CA SER A 116 -5.88 22.24 -1.47
C SER A 116 -7.11 22.26 -0.57
N THR A 117 -8.26 22.13 -1.20
CA THR A 117 -9.58 22.12 -0.54
C THR A 117 -10.35 20.83 -0.84
N LYS A 118 -11.42 20.58 -0.09
CA LYS A 118 -12.38 19.50 -0.37
C LYS A 118 -12.97 19.61 -1.79
N GLU A 119 -13.23 20.83 -2.25
CA GLU A 119 -13.75 21.06 -3.60
C GLU A 119 -12.73 20.66 -4.68
N ASP A 120 -11.44 20.99 -4.49
CA ASP A 120 -10.37 20.56 -5.39
C ASP A 120 -10.29 19.04 -5.50
N LEU A 121 -10.36 18.35 -4.36
CA LEU A 121 -10.35 16.88 -4.33
C LEU A 121 -11.53 16.31 -5.14
N GLY A 122 -12.74 16.86 -4.95
CA GLY A 122 -13.91 16.46 -5.73
C GLY A 122 -13.78 16.73 -7.23
N ASN A 123 -13.18 17.85 -7.60
CA ASN A 123 -12.90 18.20 -9.01
C ASN A 123 -11.88 17.24 -9.63
N ILE A 124 -10.80 16.91 -8.92
CA ILE A 124 -9.79 15.96 -9.37
C ILE A 124 -10.41 14.56 -9.50
N ALA A 125 -11.25 14.14 -8.55
CA ALA A 125 -11.92 12.85 -8.61
C ALA A 125 -12.80 12.74 -9.87
N ARG A 126 -13.61 13.77 -10.18
CA ARG A 126 -14.41 13.80 -11.42
C ARG A 126 -13.55 13.81 -12.69
N PHE A 127 -12.44 14.54 -12.68
CA PHE A 127 -11.51 14.56 -13.79
C PHE A 127 -10.92 13.15 -14.04
N CYS A 128 -10.40 12.52 -13.01
CA CYS A 128 -9.84 11.16 -13.10
C CYS A 128 -10.91 10.11 -13.48
N ASP A 129 -12.17 10.32 -13.07
CA ASP A 129 -13.27 9.44 -13.46
C ASP A 129 -13.55 9.48 -14.96
N ALA A 130 -13.40 10.65 -15.59
CA ALA A 130 -13.61 10.87 -17.01
C ALA A 130 -12.43 10.44 -17.92
N VAL A 131 -11.24 10.21 -17.34
CA VAL A 131 -10.02 9.84 -18.09
C VAL A 131 -9.89 8.33 -18.13
N GLU A 132 -9.94 7.72 -19.33
CA GLU A 132 -9.89 6.26 -19.51
C GLU A 132 -8.57 5.64 -19.03
N GLU A 133 -7.46 6.38 -19.11
CA GLU A 133 -6.13 5.93 -18.72
C GLU A 133 -5.90 5.90 -17.20
N VAL A 134 -6.81 6.46 -16.42
CA VAL A 134 -6.80 6.34 -14.95
C VAL A 134 -7.75 5.21 -14.56
N ASP A 135 -7.21 4.05 -14.22
CA ASP A 135 -8.01 2.85 -13.93
C ASP A 135 -8.70 2.89 -12.57
N PHE A 136 -8.04 3.47 -11.56
CA PHE A 136 -8.61 3.65 -10.21
C PHE A 136 -8.07 4.91 -9.55
N PHE A 137 -8.76 5.36 -8.50
CA PHE A 137 -8.47 6.63 -7.84
C PHE A 137 -7.81 6.41 -6.47
N THR A 138 -6.82 7.24 -6.14
CA THR A 138 -6.30 7.37 -4.77
C THR A 138 -6.41 8.82 -4.31
N LEU A 139 -6.30 9.09 -3.01
CA LEU A 139 -6.45 10.43 -2.44
C LEU A 139 -5.44 11.41 -3.06
N ALA A 140 -5.88 12.19 -4.05
CA ALA A 140 -4.98 13.05 -4.84
C ALA A 140 -4.42 14.22 -4.02
N VAL A 141 -5.30 14.87 -3.26
CA VAL A 141 -4.95 16.00 -2.38
C VAL A 141 -5.74 15.95 -1.09
N SER A 142 -5.18 16.51 -0.02
CA SER A 142 -5.88 16.62 1.26
C SER A 142 -6.87 17.79 1.26
N ALA A 143 -7.99 17.64 1.95
CA ALA A 143 -9.01 18.68 2.15
C ALA A 143 -8.57 19.64 3.27
N GLY A 144 -7.62 20.55 2.95
CA GLY A 144 -7.00 21.46 3.92
C GLY A 144 -7.95 22.43 4.61
N ASP A 145 -9.11 22.68 4.02
CA ASP A 145 -10.21 23.54 4.55
C ASP A 145 -11.13 22.81 5.56
N ILE A 146 -10.93 21.51 5.78
CA ILE A 146 -11.71 20.70 6.71
C ILE A 146 -10.93 20.48 8.02
N PRO A 147 -11.57 20.58 9.20
CA PRO A 147 -10.94 20.25 10.48
C PRO A 147 -10.34 18.86 10.51
N LEU A 148 -9.14 18.73 11.11
CA LEU A 148 -8.34 17.50 11.06
C LEU A 148 -9.09 16.28 11.59
N GLU A 149 -9.92 16.45 12.62
CA GLU A 149 -10.64 15.38 13.32
C GLU A 149 -11.68 14.66 12.44
N VAL A 150 -12.15 15.33 11.38
CA VAL A 150 -13.20 14.81 10.49
C VAL A 150 -12.76 14.79 9.01
N ARG A 151 -11.56 15.27 8.74
CA ARG A 151 -11.03 15.47 7.38
C ARG A 151 -11.10 14.19 6.55
N GLU A 152 -10.59 13.08 7.06
CA GLU A 152 -10.54 11.79 6.36
C GLU A 152 -11.93 11.31 5.92
N LEU A 153 -12.96 11.56 6.73
CA LEU A 153 -14.35 11.20 6.38
C LEU A 153 -14.93 12.12 5.31
N HIS A 154 -14.59 13.40 5.33
CA HIS A 154 -14.99 14.36 4.29
C HIS A 154 -14.25 14.09 2.96
N GLU A 155 -13.00 13.66 3.02
CA GLU A 155 -12.22 13.22 1.86
C GLU A 155 -12.85 11.96 1.25
N ALA A 156 -13.16 10.97 2.08
CA ALA A 156 -13.86 9.77 1.63
C ALA A 156 -15.22 10.07 1.01
N GLU A 157 -16.03 10.91 1.66
CA GLU A 157 -17.37 11.28 1.17
C GLU A 157 -17.30 11.99 -0.19
N VAL A 158 -16.42 12.98 -0.34
CA VAL A 158 -16.32 13.73 -1.59
C VAL A 158 -15.80 12.87 -2.74
N VAL A 159 -14.83 11.96 -2.49
CA VAL A 159 -14.31 11.05 -3.52
C VAL A 159 -15.37 10.04 -3.91
N LEU A 160 -15.94 9.32 -2.96
CA LEU A 160 -16.97 8.31 -3.20
C LEU A 160 -18.23 8.87 -3.89
N SER A 161 -18.49 10.17 -3.74
CA SER A 161 -19.60 10.86 -4.43
C SER A 161 -19.26 11.28 -5.85
N ASN A 162 -17.96 11.36 -6.22
CA ASN A 162 -17.51 11.96 -7.48
C ASN A 162 -16.74 10.99 -8.41
N THR A 163 -16.56 9.72 -8.03
CA THR A 163 -15.96 8.71 -8.92
C THR A 163 -16.84 7.46 -9.00
N SER A 164 -16.90 6.85 -10.17
CA SER A 164 -17.48 5.54 -10.41
C SER A 164 -16.45 4.41 -10.34
N LYS A 165 -15.16 4.75 -10.28
CA LYS A 165 -14.01 3.83 -10.23
C LYS A 165 -13.74 3.36 -8.80
N HIS A 166 -12.85 2.37 -8.66
CA HIS A 166 -12.35 1.92 -7.36
C HIS A 166 -11.61 3.04 -6.64
N PHE A 167 -11.78 3.14 -5.32
CA PHE A 167 -11.10 4.15 -4.50
C PHE A 167 -10.18 3.50 -3.46
N SER A 168 -8.89 3.82 -3.53
CA SER A 168 -7.90 3.47 -2.52
C SER A 168 -7.67 4.65 -1.57
N HIS A 169 -7.84 4.42 -0.27
CA HIS A 169 -7.71 5.46 0.74
C HIS A 169 -6.76 5.07 1.86
N ASP A 170 -6.04 6.04 2.36
CA ASP A 170 -5.18 5.91 3.53
C ASP A 170 -5.84 6.65 4.69
N THR A 171 -6.08 5.96 5.79
CA THR A 171 -6.68 6.54 7.01
C THR A 171 -5.80 6.24 8.19
N HIS A 172 -5.75 7.16 9.16
CA HIS A 172 -4.77 7.09 10.25
C HIS A 172 -5.37 6.73 11.61
N SER A 173 -6.68 6.83 11.79
CA SER A 173 -7.31 6.46 13.05
C SER A 173 -8.26 5.27 12.89
N ILE A 174 -8.29 4.38 13.89
CA ILE A 174 -9.19 3.22 13.89
C ILE A 174 -10.67 3.63 13.76
N SER A 175 -11.05 4.78 14.30
CA SER A 175 -12.40 5.32 14.17
C SER A 175 -12.72 5.74 12.74
N SER A 176 -11.79 6.40 12.06
CA SER A 176 -11.91 6.79 10.64
C SER A 176 -11.95 5.56 9.74
N ILE A 177 -11.06 4.57 9.98
CA ILE A 177 -11.06 3.31 9.23
C ILE A 177 -12.44 2.65 9.27
N ARG A 178 -12.99 2.45 10.47
CA ARG A 178 -14.29 1.81 10.66
C ARG A 178 -15.43 2.59 9.99
N ARG A 179 -15.43 3.90 10.12
CA ARG A 179 -16.43 4.77 9.47
C ARG A 179 -16.31 4.72 7.94
N PHE A 180 -15.10 4.74 7.42
CA PHE A 180 -14.87 4.58 5.99
C PHE A 180 -15.40 3.23 5.46
N LEU A 181 -15.13 2.13 6.19
CA LEU A 181 -15.66 0.81 5.85
C LEU A 181 -17.20 0.74 5.96
N GLU A 182 -17.82 1.47 6.91
CA GLU A 182 -19.28 1.63 6.99
C GLU A 182 -19.82 2.35 5.75
N MET A 183 -19.19 3.45 5.31
CA MET A 183 -19.56 4.17 4.09
C MET A 183 -19.43 3.27 2.85
N ALA A 184 -18.32 2.56 2.71
CA ALA A 184 -18.11 1.60 1.63
C ALA A 184 -19.14 0.46 1.64
N SER A 185 -19.46 -0.06 2.83
CA SER A 185 -20.52 -1.07 3.01
C SER A 185 -21.89 -0.58 2.59
N ALA A 186 -22.24 0.67 2.92
CA ALA A 186 -23.51 1.27 2.49
C ALA A 186 -23.60 1.38 0.96
N ILE A 187 -22.50 1.77 0.30
CA ILE A 187 -22.41 1.86 -1.17
C ILE A 187 -22.52 0.47 -1.81
N ALA A 188 -21.85 -0.53 -1.25
CA ALA A 188 -21.89 -1.90 -1.75
C ALA A 188 -23.26 -2.59 -1.52
N GLY A 189 -24.07 -2.08 -0.59
CA GLY A 189 -25.35 -2.65 -0.18
C GLY A 189 -25.25 -3.71 0.91
N GLY A 190 -24.23 -3.61 1.77
CA GLY A 190 -24.00 -4.45 2.94
C GLY A 190 -22.57 -4.97 3.05
N ARG A 191 -22.19 -5.41 4.25
CA ARG A 191 -20.82 -5.88 4.54
C ARG A 191 -20.42 -7.11 3.70
N GLU A 192 -21.33 -8.08 3.55
CA GLU A 192 -21.08 -9.27 2.74
C GLU A 192 -20.84 -8.91 1.26
N LYS A 193 -21.63 -7.98 0.72
CA LYS A 193 -21.43 -7.50 -0.64
C LYS A 193 -20.15 -6.71 -0.82
N LEU A 194 -19.71 -5.97 0.20
CA LEU A 194 -18.42 -5.29 0.18
C LEU A 194 -17.28 -6.31 0.14
N ARG A 195 -17.37 -7.41 0.90
CA ARG A 195 -16.39 -8.50 0.87
C ARG A 195 -16.33 -9.19 -0.48
N GLU A 196 -17.48 -9.46 -1.10
CA GLU A 196 -17.56 -10.09 -2.43
C GLU A 196 -17.04 -9.17 -3.54
N ARG A 197 -17.31 -7.86 -3.40
CA ARG A 197 -16.94 -6.84 -4.38
C ARG A 197 -16.43 -5.59 -3.67
N PRO A 198 -15.15 -5.57 -3.28
CA PRO A 198 -14.57 -4.44 -2.57
C PRO A 198 -14.45 -3.22 -3.48
N VAL A 199 -15.36 -2.24 -3.33
CA VAL A 199 -15.35 -0.98 -4.08
C VAL A 199 -14.31 0.01 -3.55
N VAL A 200 -13.67 -0.34 -2.45
CA VAL A 200 -12.57 0.40 -1.83
C VAL A 200 -11.44 -0.53 -1.45
N SER A 201 -10.24 0.01 -1.35
CA SER A 201 -9.08 -0.59 -0.72
C SER A 201 -8.46 0.38 0.28
N LEU A 202 -7.66 -0.15 1.19
CA LEU A 202 -6.92 0.63 2.17
C LEU A 202 -5.42 0.53 1.91
N GLY A 203 -4.70 1.63 2.12
CA GLY A 203 -3.25 1.69 1.99
C GLY A 203 -2.59 2.06 3.30
N THR A 204 -1.40 1.55 3.54
CA THR A 204 -0.59 1.92 4.70
C THR A 204 0.90 1.79 4.42
N CYS A 205 1.70 2.58 5.13
CA CYS A 205 3.15 2.58 5.01
C CYS A 205 3.80 2.17 6.34
N PRO A 206 4.58 1.08 6.39
CA PRO A 206 5.51 0.84 7.47
C PRO A 206 6.51 2.01 7.65
N VAL A 207 7.05 2.17 8.83
CA VAL A 207 8.13 3.14 9.09
C VAL A 207 9.48 2.44 8.96
N SER A 208 10.28 2.87 8.00
CA SER A 208 11.63 2.33 7.82
C SER A 208 12.61 2.93 8.84
N PRO A 209 13.50 2.12 9.48
CA PRO A 209 13.64 0.69 9.25
C PRO A 209 12.77 -0.18 10.19
N LEU A 210 12.12 -1.19 9.63
CA LEU A 210 11.55 -2.35 10.32
C LEU A 210 10.53 -2.03 11.43
N GLU A 211 9.66 -1.03 11.24
CA GLU A 211 8.64 -0.69 12.24
C GLU A 211 7.22 -0.69 11.64
N LEU A 212 6.33 -1.47 12.23
CA LEU A 212 4.87 -1.40 12.04
C LEU A 212 4.28 -0.59 13.19
N HIS A 213 3.96 0.67 12.93
CA HIS A 213 3.34 1.56 13.90
C HIS A 213 1.85 1.21 14.13
N GLU A 214 1.23 1.81 15.11
CA GLU A 214 -0.09 1.39 15.59
C GLU A 214 -1.17 1.58 14.51
N GLU A 215 -1.18 2.75 13.86
CA GLU A 215 -2.13 3.06 12.79
C GLU A 215 -1.99 2.10 11.59
N CYS A 216 -0.75 1.74 11.22
CA CYS A 216 -0.49 0.78 10.15
C CYS A 216 -1.10 -0.58 10.47
N THR A 217 -0.85 -1.11 11.67
CA THR A 217 -1.35 -2.42 12.07
C THR A 217 -2.86 -2.44 12.26
N ASP A 218 -3.45 -1.38 12.81
CA ASP A 218 -4.89 -1.26 12.97
C ASP A 218 -5.60 -1.23 11.61
N LEU A 219 -5.06 -0.50 10.63
CA LEU A 219 -5.58 -0.48 9.27
C LEU A 219 -5.55 -1.88 8.64
N ILE A 220 -4.41 -2.58 8.74
CA ILE A 220 -4.27 -3.94 8.21
C ILE A 220 -5.30 -4.88 8.84
N ILE A 221 -5.48 -4.82 10.17
CA ILE A 221 -6.41 -5.69 10.88
C ILE A 221 -7.86 -5.40 10.49
N GLU A 222 -8.27 -4.13 10.45
CA GLU A 222 -9.65 -3.76 10.09
C GLU A 222 -9.95 -4.08 8.60
N ALA A 223 -8.99 -3.86 7.69
CA ALA A 223 -9.13 -4.22 6.28
C ALA A 223 -9.30 -5.74 6.10
N ALA A 224 -8.44 -6.54 6.74
CA ALA A 224 -8.50 -8.00 6.69
C ALA A 224 -9.82 -8.53 7.26
N GLN A 225 -10.30 -7.99 8.38
CA GLN A 225 -11.60 -8.37 8.96
C GLN A 225 -12.77 -8.01 8.05
N ALA A 226 -12.68 -6.89 7.35
CA ALA A 226 -13.70 -6.46 6.38
C ALA A 226 -13.64 -7.24 5.05
N GLY A 227 -12.50 -7.88 4.75
CA GLY A 227 -12.24 -8.55 3.48
C GLY A 227 -12.03 -7.59 2.31
N VAL A 228 -11.53 -6.38 2.58
CA VAL A 228 -11.16 -5.41 1.55
C VAL A 228 -9.65 -5.47 1.27
N PRO A 229 -9.21 -5.16 0.03
CA PRO A 229 -7.80 -5.18 -0.30
C PRO A 229 -6.99 -4.21 0.54
N VAL A 230 -5.81 -4.63 0.98
CA VAL A 230 -4.86 -3.77 1.68
C VAL A 230 -3.54 -3.68 0.93
N ASN A 231 -3.13 -2.46 0.62
CA ASN A 231 -1.84 -2.14 0.02
C ASN A 231 -0.85 -1.80 1.14
N ILE A 232 0.21 -2.58 1.25
CA ILE A 232 1.29 -2.36 2.23
C ILE A 232 2.48 -1.85 1.44
N LEU A 233 2.77 -0.56 1.58
CA LEU A 233 3.72 0.17 0.76
C LEU A 233 4.89 0.67 1.60
N SER A 234 6.07 0.10 1.43
CA SER A 234 7.28 0.61 2.07
C SER A 234 7.87 1.80 1.31
N MET A 235 8.41 2.78 2.05
CA MET A 235 9.04 3.99 1.53
C MET A 235 10.47 4.16 2.08
N GLY A 236 11.31 3.17 1.84
CA GLY A 236 12.70 3.20 2.26
C GLY A 236 13.53 4.25 1.50
N LEU A 237 14.30 5.05 2.23
CA LEU A 237 15.26 6.01 1.66
C LEU A 237 16.67 5.44 1.79
N ALA A 238 17.25 4.97 0.67
CA ALA A 238 18.58 4.41 0.65
C ALA A 238 19.62 5.45 1.10
N GLY A 239 20.41 5.10 2.11
CA GLY A 239 21.38 5.99 2.72
C GLY A 239 20.85 6.88 3.86
N ALA A 240 19.55 6.79 4.18
CA ALA A 240 18.94 7.49 5.32
C ALA A 240 18.19 6.53 6.24
N THR A 241 17.02 6.04 5.82
CA THR A 241 16.21 5.13 6.64
C THR A 241 16.44 3.66 6.32
N THR A 242 17.21 3.37 5.28
CA THR A 242 17.64 2.03 4.88
C THR A 242 19.12 2.06 4.50
N PRO A 243 19.78 0.89 4.35
CA PRO A 243 21.17 0.83 3.89
C PRO A 243 21.38 1.60 2.59
N VAL A 244 22.60 2.12 2.38
CA VAL A 244 22.94 2.87 1.16
C VAL A 244 22.92 2.01 -0.11
N THR A 245 23.10 0.70 0.03
CA THR A 245 23.06 -0.23 -1.12
C THR A 245 21.62 -0.55 -1.49
N MET A 246 21.33 -0.63 -2.79
CA MET A 246 20.00 -0.98 -3.29
C MET A 246 19.55 -2.36 -2.79
N ALA A 247 20.43 -3.35 -2.80
CA ALA A 247 20.12 -4.68 -2.28
C ALA A 247 19.74 -4.64 -0.79
N GLY A 248 20.51 -3.92 0.04
CA GLY A 248 20.18 -3.76 1.47
C GLY A 248 18.85 -3.03 1.70
N THR A 249 18.54 -2.01 0.89
CA THR A 249 17.24 -1.34 0.94
C THR A 249 16.12 -2.30 0.56
N LEU A 250 16.27 -3.08 -0.51
CA LEU A 250 15.28 -4.08 -0.92
C LEU A 250 15.01 -5.11 0.19
N VAL A 251 16.05 -5.62 0.85
CA VAL A 251 15.91 -6.60 1.94
C VAL A 251 15.13 -6.01 3.12
N VAL A 252 15.47 -4.78 3.55
CA VAL A 252 14.78 -4.13 4.68
C VAL A 252 13.32 -3.86 4.33
N THR A 253 13.05 -3.27 3.18
CA THR A 253 11.69 -2.92 2.79
C THR A 253 10.84 -4.14 2.44
N ASN A 254 11.46 -5.23 1.93
CA ASN A 254 10.80 -6.52 1.77
C ASN A 254 10.35 -7.10 3.13
N ALA A 255 11.19 -7.03 4.16
CA ALA A 255 10.84 -7.46 5.51
C ALA A 255 9.67 -6.66 6.08
N GLU A 256 9.63 -5.34 5.85
CA GLU A 256 8.53 -4.46 6.28
C GLU A 256 7.20 -4.84 5.61
N VAL A 257 7.21 -5.01 4.27
CA VAL A 257 6.00 -5.34 3.52
C VAL A 257 5.51 -6.75 3.85
N LEU A 258 6.42 -7.74 3.87
CA LEU A 258 6.05 -9.11 4.26
C LEU A 258 5.55 -9.16 5.70
N GLY A 259 6.14 -8.39 6.62
CA GLY A 259 5.62 -8.24 7.97
C GLY A 259 4.13 -7.87 7.97
N GLY A 260 3.77 -6.81 7.27
CA GLY A 260 2.36 -6.40 7.17
C GLY A 260 1.46 -7.42 6.45
N ILE A 261 1.94 -8.06 5.37
CA ILE A 261 1.20 -9.13 4.66
C ILE A 261 0.94 -10.31 5.59
N ILE A 262 1.94 -10.73 6.37
CA ILE A 262 1.79 -11.80 7.37
C ILE A 262 0.68 -11.44 8.37
N LEU A 263 0.69 -10.21 8.90
CA LEU A 263 -0.37 -9.77 9.81
C LEU A 263 -1.76 -9.88 9.16
N ALA A 264 -1.92 -9.45 7.91
CA ALA A 264 -3.17 -9.54 7.18
C ALA A 264 -3.65 -11.01 7.06
N GLN A 265 -2.76 -11.93 6.68
CA GLN A 265 -3.08 -13.34 6.53
C GLN A 265 -3.35 -14.05 7.87
N LEU A 266 -2.69 -13.64 8.95
CA LEU A 266 -2.94 -14.15 10.30
C LEU A 266 -4.30 -13.70 10.84
N VAL A 267 -4.75 -12.50 10.50
CA VAL A 267 -6.09 -11.99 10.85
C VAL A 267 -7.18 -12.72 10.06
N SER A 268 -6.99 -12.88 8.77
CA SER A 268 -7.92 -13.58 7.88
C SER A 268 -7.16 -14.13 6.68
N ARG A 269 -7.12 -15.46 6.57
CA ARG A 269 -6.49 -16.11 5.40
C ARG A 269 -7.17 -15.65 4.11
N GLU A 270 -6.38 -15.63 3.03
CA GLU A 270 -6.83 -15.18 1.70
C GLU A 270 -7.27 -13.70 1.64
N THR A 271 -6.89 -12.90 2.66
CA THR A 271 -7.06 -11.44 2.58
C THR A 271 -6.36 -10.91 1.32
N PRO A 272 -7.07 -10.16 0.46
CA PRO A 272 -6.44 -9.56 -0.71
C PRO A 272 -5.38 -8.55 -0.28
N VAL A 273 -4.13 -8.79 -0.67
CA VAL A 273 -2.99 -7.91 -0.34
C VAL A 273 -2.30 -7.43 -1.61
N ILE A 274 -1.72 -6.24 -1.53
CA ILE A 274 -0.94 -5.63 -2.60
C ILE A 274 0.43 -5.29 -2.04
N TYR A 275 1.47 -5.80 -2.68
CA TYR A 275 2.86 -5.56 -2.32
C TYR A 275 3.31 -4.21 -2.88
N GLY A 276 3.51 -3.20 -2.03
CA GLY A 276 3.77 -1.83 -2.43
C GLY A 276 5.20 -1.35 -2.19
N THR A 277 5.66 -0.43 -3.03
CA THR A 277 6.88 0.35 -2.78
C THR A 277 6.84 1.74 -3.38
N SER A 278 7.50 2.67 -2.67
CA SER A 278 7.89 3.98 -3.17
C SER A 278 9.33 4.29 -2.74
N ASN A 279 10.20 3.28 -2.75
CA ASN A 279 11.60 3.42 -2.35
C ASN A 279 12.35 4.35 -3.29
N THR A 280 13.23 5.18 -2.72
CA THR A 280 14.15 6.02 -3.47
C THR A 280 15.47 6.18 -2.71
N ILE A 281 16.37 7.00 -3.20
CA ILE A 281 17.60 7.38 -2.50
C ILE A 281 17.36 8.65 -1.65
N MET A 282 18.28 8.92 -0.75
CA MET A 282 18.36 10.22 -0.07
C MET A 282 19.34 11.11 -0.80
N ASP A 283 18.89 12.29 -1.26
CA ASP A 283 19.82 13.36 -1.64
C ASP A 283 20.40 13.97 -0.36
N LEU A 284 21.60 13.54 -0.01
CA LEU A 284 22.28 13.99 1.22
C LEU A 284 22.67 15.48 1.19
N LYS A 285 22.75 16.10 0.01
CA LYS A 285 23.07 17.51 -0.13
C LYS A 285 21.87 18.41 0.16
N HIS A 286 20.70 18.01 -0.31
CA HIS A 286 19.48 18.80 -0.19
C HIS A 286 18.50 18.26 0.84
N THR A 287 18.82 17.10 1.45
CA THR A 287 17.95 16.38 2.41
C THR A 287 16.54 16.13 1.87
N THR A 288 16.46 15.74 0.59
CA THR A 288 15.22 15.46 -0.10
C THR A 288 15.16 14.02 -0.60
N ALA A 289 13.95 13.53 -0.84
CA ALA A 289 13.69 12.26 -1.50
C ALA A 289 13.41 12.52 -3.00
N PRO A 290 14.36 12.29 -3.91
CA PRO A 290 14.17 12.55 -5.33
C PRO A 290 13.28 11.47 -5.95
N VAL A 291 11.98 11.69 -5.93
CA VAL A 291 11.02 10.88 -6.69
C VAL A 291 11.23 11.18 -8.18
N GLY A 292 11.41 10.12 -8.98
CA GLY A 292 11.80 10.25 -10.39
C GLY A 292 13.32 10.15 -10.65
N ALA A 293 14.14 9.89 -9.62
CA ALA A 293 15.53 9.49 -9.82
C ALA A 293 15.61 8.09 -10.49
N PRO A 294 16.67 7.81 -11.26
CA PRO A 294 16.85 6.48 -11.87
C PRO A 294 16.77 5.33 -10.86
N GLU A 295 17.27 5.53 -9.64
CA GLU A 295 17.22 4.55 -8.56
C GLU A 295 15.79 4.26 -8.12
N HIS A 296 14.89 5.24 -8.13
CA HIS A 296 13.47 5.03 -7.86
C HIS A 296 12.85 4.07 -8.88
N ALA A 297 13.13 4.28 -10.18
CA ALA A 297 12.67 3.38 -11.23
C ALA A 297 13.26 1.96 -11.09
N MET A 298 14.55 1.86 -10.71
CA MET A 298 15.19 0.57 -10.45
C MET A 298 14.57 -0.17 -9.26
N PHE A 299 14.27 0.54 -8.14
CA PHE A 299 13.54 -0.06 -7.01
C PHE A 299 12.14 -0.52 -7.44
N SER A 300 11.42 0.29 -8.20
CA SER A 300 10.08 -0.07 -8.69
C SER A 300 10.10 -1.32 -9.56
N ALA A 301 11.08 -1.44 -10.47
CA ALA A 301 11.26 -2.63 -11.30
C ALA A 301 11.66 -3.87 -10.46
N ALA A 302 12.56 -3.72 -9.49
CA ALA A 302 12.96 -4.81 -8.60
C ALA A 302 11.80 -5.32 -7.75
N VAL A 303 10.99 -4.41 -7.23
CA VAL A 303 9.81 -4.77 -6.43
C VAL A 303 8.72 -5.42 -7.30
N GLY A 304 8.56 -4.98 -8.55
CA GLY A 304 7.70 -5.69 -9.51
C GLY A 304 8.12 -7.15 -9.68
N GLN A 305 9.43 -7.43 -9.76
CA GLN A 305 9.96 -8.79 -9.84
C GLN A 305 9.79 -9.57 -8.52
N LEU A 306 9.98 -8.93 -7.36
CA LEU A 306 9.72 -9.55 -6.05
C LEU A 306 8.25 -9.92 -5.89
N GLY A 307 7.31 -9.06 -6.31
CA GLY A 307 5.89 -9.38 -6.28
C GLY A 307 5.55 -10.58 -7.16
N GLN A 308 6.13 -10.67 -8.37
CA GLN A 308 5.99 -11.85 -9.22
C GLN A 308 6.59 -13.11 -8.58
N TYR A 309 7.74 -12.99 -7.92
CA TYR A 309 8.39 -14.07 -7.18
C TYR A 309 7.51 -14.62 -6.06
N TYR A 310 6.76 -13.76 -5.37
CA TYR A 310 5.80 -14.15 -4.32
C TYR A 310 4.40 -14.46 -4.83
N GLY A 311 4.12 -14.27 -6.12
CA GLY A 311 2.75 -14.41 -6.66
C GLY A 311 1.77 -13.36 -6.13
N ILE A 312 2.25 -12.19 -5.68
CA ILE A 312 1.43 -11.14 -5.07
C ILE A 312 1.37 -9.91 -6.00
N PRO A 313 0.18 -9.37 -6.31
CA PRO A 313 0.06 -8.14 -7.10
C PRO A 313 0.83 -6.97 -6.49
N THR A 314 1.43 -6.12 -7.33
CA THR A 314 2.30 -5.03 -6.88
C THR A 314 1.70 -3.65 -7.14
N ASN A 315 2.07 -2.70 -6.28
CA ASN A 315 1.86 -1.27 -6.46
C ASN A 315 3.21 -0.56 -6.34
N VAL A 316 3.70 -0.01 -7.45
CA VAL A 316 5.01 0.65 -7.50
C VAL A 316 4.87 2.10 -7.91
N GLY A 317 5.81 2.94 -7.50
CA GLY A 317 5.84 4.33 -7.88
C GLY A 317 6.05 4.46 -9.40
N GLY A 318 5.16 5.19 -10.07
CA GLY A 318 5.39 5.67 -11.42
C GLY A 318 6.27 6.93 -11.37
N THR A 319 7.02 7.20 -12.44
CA THR A 319 7.83 8.41 -12.60
C THR A 319 7.29 9.26 -13.73
#